data_9b729927e0dabfb7d750467e5a4ce3fd
#
_entry.id   9b729927e0dabfb7d750467e5a4ce3fd
#
_cell.length_a   1.000
_cell.length_b   1.000
_cell.length_c   1.000
_cell.angle_alpha   90.00
_cell.angle_beta   90.00
_cell.angle_gamma   90.00
#
_symmetry.space_group_name_H-M   'P 1'
#
loop_
_entity.id
_entity.type
_entity.pdbx_description
1 polymer ?
#
loop_
_entity_poly.entity_id
_entity_poly.type
_entity_poly.pdbx_seq_one_letter_code
_entity_poly.pdbx_strand_id
1 'polypeptide(L)'
;SPDTSTYAESLRITEVNYHPIGATQSEQEKGWTASDFEYIELQNISDTDLELTNLRFTKGIDYDFESGSIIKAGDYLLIVRNRLAFESRYGAGLPIAGEWEDNNKLDNSGENIKLSFGAGTPIIEVTYDDKEPWPISADGDGFTLNLNDPKNVSQENHGEANNWYSGIASPGSE
;
A
#
# COMPACT_ATOMS: atom_id res chain seq x y z
N SER A 1 -12.62 7.95 19.93
CA SER A 1 -11.89 7.60 18.74
C SER A 1 -10.62 8.45 18.62
N PRO A 2 -9.56 7.92 17.99
CA PRO A 2 -8.34 8.69 17.81
C PRO A 2 -8.60 9.91 16.95
N ASP A 3 -7.86 10.98 17.17
CA ASP A 3 -7.91 12.14 16.28
C ASP A 3 -6.98 11.92 15.08
N THR A 4 -7.02 12.83 14.11
CA THR A 4 -6.25 12.68 12.88
C THR A 4 -4.74 12.71 13.11
N SER A 5 -4.27 13.41 14.15
CA SER A 5 -2.83 13.45 14.47
C SER A 5 -2.33 12.09 14.96
N THR A 6 -3.15 11.37 15.73
CA THR A 6 -2.80 10.00 16.17
C THR A 6 -2.60 9.08 14.97
N TYR A 7 -3.50 9.13 13.98
CA TYR A 7 -3.33 8.35 12.75
C TYR A 7 -2.08 8.74 11.97
N ALA A 8 -1.84 10.05 11.83
CA ALA A 8 -0.68 10.56 11.09
C ALA A 8 0.65 10.16 11.73
N GLU A 9 0.70 10.06 13.06
CA GLU A 9 1.89 9.63 13.79
C GLU A 9 2.09 8.12 13.76
N SER A 10 1.01 7.36 13.58
CA SER A 10 1.00 5.91 13.81
C SER A 10 1.00 5.09 12.53
N LEU A 11 0.49 5.61 11.42
CA LEU A 11 0.34 4.84 10.18
C LEU A 11 1.35 5.26 9.13
N ARG A 12 1.89 4.27 8.43
CA ARG A 12 2.77 4.50 7.29
C ARG A 12 2.37 3.59 6.15
N ILE A 13 2.45 4.12 4.92
CA ILE A 13 2.42 3.28 3.71
C ILE A 13 3.84 2.75 3.58
N THR A 14 4.02 1.44 3.69
CA THR A 14 5.34 0.83 3.79
C THR A 14 5.79 0.09 2.54
N GLU A 15 4.84 -0.30 1.70
CA GLU A 15 5.17 -0.96 0.44
C GLU A 15 4.12 -0.62 -0.61
N VAL A 16 4.58 -0.35 -1.84
CA VAL A 16 3.69 -0.10 -2.98
C VAL A 16 4.19 -0.92 -4.16
N ASN A 17 3.34 -1.82 -4.65
CA ASN A 17 3.61 -2.59 -5.87
C ASN A 17 2.74 -2.03 -6.98
N TYR A 18 3.22 -0.97 -7.64
CA TYR A 18 2.45 -0.26 -8.66
C TYR A 18 2.62 -0.82 -10.06
N HIS A 19 3.70 -1.56 -10.31
CA HIS A 19 3.97 -2.16 -11.61
C HIS A 19 4.54 -3.57 -11.42
N PRO A 20 3.68 -4.53 -11.04
CA PRO A 20 4.12 -5.90 -10.81
C PRO A 20 4.75 -6.51 -12.06
N ILE A 21 5.62 -7.51 -11.86
CA ILE A 21 6.15 -8.27 -12.98
C ILE A 21 5.00 -8.90 -13.79
N GLY A 22 5.18 -9.02 -15.09
CA GLY A 22 4.16 -9.52 -16.00
C GLY A 22 3.62 -10.88 -15.60
N ALA A 23 2.34 -11.12 -15.93
CA ALA A 23 1.69 -12.38 -15.63
C ALA A 23 2.34 -13.54 -16.38
N THR A 24 2.52 -14.67 -15.69
CA THR A 24 2.98 -15.92 -16.30
C THR A 24 1.88 -16.48 -17.22
N GLN A 25 2.22 -17.46 -18.04
CA GLN A 25 1.22 -18.11 -18.92
C GLN A 25 0.07 -18.69 -18.10
N SER A 26 0.35 -19.37 -16.99
CA SER A 26 -0.70 -19.96 -16.16
C SER A 26 -1.58 -18.88 -15.49
N GLU A 27 -1.01 -17.74 -15.15
CA GLU A 27 -1.75 -16.61 -14.63
C GLU A 27 -2.65 -15.98 -15.71
N GLN A 28 -2.14 -15.84 -16.93
CA GLN A 28 -2.91 -15.36 -18.07
C GLN A 28 -4.07 -16.28 -18.42
N GLU A 29 -3.91 -17.58 -18.28
CA GLU A 29 -4.98 -18.56 -18.50
C GLU A 29 -6.14 -18.38 -17.51
N LYS A 30 -5.87 -17.80 -16.34
CA LYS A 30 -6.89 -17.44 -15.35
C LYS A 30 -7.49 -16.07 -15.62
N GLY A 31 -7.07 -15.37 -16.67
CA GLY A 31 -7.55 -14.06 -17.03
C GLY A 31 -6.85 -12.91 -16.33
N TRP A 32 -5.72 -13.16 -15.67
CA TRP A 32 -5.01 -12.13 -14.92
C TRP A 32 -3.93 -11.44 -15.75
N THR A 33 -3.75 -10.15 -15.47
CA THR A 33 -2.68 -9.32 -16.04
C THR A 33 -1.77 -8.84 -14.90
N ALA A 34 -0.67 -8.19 -15.23
CA ALA A 34 0.26 -7.67 -14.23
C ALA A 34 -0.45 -6.81 -13.16
N SER A 35 -1.39 -5.97 -13.57
CA SER A 35 -2.08 -5.08 -12.63
C SER A 35 -2.95 -5.81 -11.61
N ASP A 36 -3.35 -7.05 -11.86
CA ASP A 36 -4.10 -7.84 -10.88
C ASP A 36 -3.27 -8.17 -9.63
N PHE A 37 -1.96 -8.02 -9.69
CA PHE A 37 -1.06 -8.32 -8.57
C PHE A 37 -0.63 -7.08 -7.80
N GLU A 38 -1.19 -5.91 -8.11
CA GLU A 38 -0.91 -4.67 -7.39
C GLU A 38 -1.40 -4.72 -5.96
N TYR A 39 -0.65 -4.08 -5.05
CA TYR A 39 -1.06 -3.96 -3.66
C TYR A 39 -0.40 -2.75 -3.01
N ILE A 40 -1.00 -2.32 -1.90
CA ILE A 40 -0.47 -1.29 -1.01
C ILE A 40 -0.44 -1.87 0.39
N GLU A 41 0.66 -1.65 1.11
CA GLU A 41 0.82 -2.10 2.49
C GLU A 41 0.84 -0.91 3.43
N LEU A 42 0.06 -1.03 4.52
CA LEU A 42 0.11 -0.13 5.67
C LEU A 42 0.77 -0.84 6.84
N GLN A 43 1.47 -0.07 7.68
CA GLN A 43 1.95 -0.54 8.97
C GLN A 43 1.52 0.41 10.07
N ASN A 44 1.10 -0.15 11.20
CA ASN A 44 0.94 0.60 12.44
C ASN A 44 2.29 0.61 13.16
N ILE A 45 3.01 1.72 13.08
CA ILE A 45 4.34 1.85 13.67
C ILE A 45 4.30 2.21 15.16
N SER A 46 3.12 2.37 15.73
CA SER A 46 2.93 2.71 17.15
C SER A 46 2.91 1.46 18.03
N ASP A 47 2.88 1.67 19.32
CA ASP A 47 2.80 0.61 20.32
C ASP A 47 1.35 0.38 20.81
N THR A 48 0.37 0.95 20.15
CA THR A 48 -1.05 0.78 20.47
C THR A 48 -1.85 0.34 19.24
N ASP A 49 -2.90 -0.44 19.50
CA ASP A 49 -3.82 -0.84 18.43
C ASP A 49 -4.62 0.37 17.96
N LEU A 50 -4.96 0.40 16.66
CA LEU A 50 -5.73 1.48 16.06
C LEU A 50 -7.00 0.94 15.41
N GLU A 51 -8.12 1.58 15.70
CA GLU A 51 -9.37 1.33 14.99
C GLU A 51 -9.41 2.17 13.72
N LEU A 52 -9.77 1.54 12.60
CA LEU A 52 -9.71 2.13 11.27
C LEU A 52 -11.04 2.67 10.74
N THR A 53 -12.05 2.75 11.58
CA THR A 53 -13.35 3.33 11.21
C THR A 53 -13.16 4.74 10.65
N ASN A 54 -13.79 5.02 9.51
CA ASN A 54 -13.71 6.29 8.78
C ASN A 54 -12.37 6.57 8.09
N LEU A 55 -11.40 5.66 8.14
CA LEU A 55 -10.21 5.78 7.31
C LEU A 55 -10.49 5.24 5.90
N ARG A 56 -9.92 5.93 4.92
CA ARG A 56 -10.13 5.58 3.51
C ARG A 56 -9.01 6.10 2.64
N PHE A 57 -8.72 5.40 1.57
CA PHE A 57 -7.88 5.92 0.50
C PHE A 57 -8.75 6.77 -0.41
N THR A 58 -8.32 8.01 -0.67
CA THR A 58 -9.07 8.97 -1.47
C THR A 58 -8.38 9.32 -2.77
N LYS A 59 -7.11 8.94 -2.93
CA LYS A 59 -6.35 9.08 -4.18
C LYS A 59 -5.46 7.87 -4.40
N GLY A 60 -5.21 7.56 -5.66
CA GLY A 60 -4.44 6.41 -6.10
C GLY A 60 -5.32 5.18 -6.23
N ILE A 61 -5.97 4.81 -5.17
CA ILE A 61 -7.00 3.78 -5.12
C ILE A 61 -8.23 4.34 -4.39
N ASP A 62 -9.35 3.65 -4.51
CA ASP A 62 -10.58 3.98 -3.81
C ASP A 62 -10.92 2.81 -2.88
N TYR A 63 -10.74 3.02 -1.57
CA TYR A 63 -10.96 1.95 -0.60
C TYR A 63 -11.36 2.53 0.76
N ASP A 64 -12.48 2.06 1.29
CA ASP A 64 -12.97 2.42 2.62
C ASP A 64 -12.72 1.24 3.57
N PHE A 65 -12.03 1.49 4.69
CA PHE A 65 -11.87 0.44 5.71
C PHE A 65 -13.21 0.13 6.36
N GLU A 66 -13.46 -1.14 6.65
CA GLU A 66 -14.67 -1.53 7.35
C GLU A 66 -14.70 -0.91 8.75
N SER A 67 -15.92 -0.46 9.13
CA SER A 67 -16.15 0.06 10.47
C SER A 67 -15.80 -1.02 11.51
N GLY A 68 -15.01 -0.64 12.50
CA GLY A 68 -14.58 -1.53 13.56
C GLY A 68 -13.35 -2.38 13.24
N SER A 69 -12.78 -2.26 12.02
CA SER A 69 -11.54 -2.96 11.73
C SER A 69 -10.38 -2.36 12.53
N ILE A 70 -9.41 -3.20 12.89
CA ILE A 70 -8.30 -2.82 13.77
C ILE A 70 -7.00 -3.26 13.13
N ILE A 71 -6.00 -2.37 13.16
CA ILE A 71 -4.61 -2.74 12.89
C ILE A 71 -3.86 -2.70 14.22
N LYS A 72 -3.34 -3.87 14.63
CA LYS A 72 -2.65 -3.98 15.91
C LYS A 72 -1.31 -3.28 15.90
N ALA A 73 -0.82 -2.98 17.09
CA ALA A 73 0.50 -2.36 17.26
C ALA A 73 1.57 -3.16 16.53
N GLY A 74 2.33 -2.49 15.65
CA GLY A 74 3.40 -3.10 14.88
C GLY A 74 2.97 -3.91 13.67
N ASP A 75 1.69 -4.18 13.48
CA ASP A 75 1.19 -5.05 12.43
C ASP A 75 1.10 -4.34 11.08
N TYR A 76 1.05 -5.18 10.04
CA TYR A 76 0.85 -4.77 8.65
C TYR A 76 -0.57 -5.07 8.21
N LEU A 77 -1.05 -4.35 7.20
CA LEU A 77 -2.35 -4.56 6.60
C LEU A 77 -2.25 -4.27 5.10
N LEU A 78 -2.83 -5.14 4.29
CA LEU A 78 -2.71 -5.08 2.84
C LEU A 78 -4.04 -4.71 2.20
N ILE A 79 -3.99 -3.84 1.20
CA ILE A 79 -5.09 -3.57 0.29
C ILE A 79 -4.64 -4.04 -1.08
N VAL A 80 -5.42 -4.90 -1.72
CA VAL A 80 -5.03 -5.55 -2.96
C VAL A 80 -6.04 -5.22 -4.07
N ARG A 81 -5.58 -5.31 -5.32
CA ARG A 81 -6.48 -5.11 -6.45
C ARG A 81 -7.33 -6.35 -6.73
N ASN A 82 -6.73 -7.54 -6.64
CA ASN A 82 -7.41 -8.82 -6.90
C ASN A 82 -6.91 -9.85 -5.91
N ARG A 83 -7.76 -10.21 -4.95
CA ARG A 83 -7.39 -11.11 -3.87
C ARG A 83 -6.96 -12.49 -4.37
N LEU A 84 -7.70 -13.06 -5.32
CA LEU A 84 -7.36 -14.39 -5.83
C LEU A 84 -6.00 -14.39 -6.53
N ALA A 85 -5.73 -13.38 -7.35
CA ALA A 85 -4.45 -13.23 -8.02
C ALA A 85 -3.33 -13.05 -6.98
N PHE A 86 -3.53 -12.15 -6.03
CA PHE A 86 -2.56 -11.88 -4.97
C PHE A 86 -2.22 -13.16 -4.20
N GLU A 87 -3.24 -13.88 -3.73
CA GLU A 87 -3.02 -15.11 -2.96
C GLU A 87 -2.35 -16.21 -3.79
N SER A 88 -2.63 -16.27 -5.08
CA SER A 88 -1.97 -17.21 -5.98
C SER A 88 -0.47 -16.96 -6.10
N ARG A 89 -0.04 -15.70 -6.10
CA ARG A 89 1.36 -15.33 -6.28
C ARG A 89 2.13 -15.26 -4.95
N TYR A 90 1.50 -14.71 -3.90
CA TYR A 90 2.16 -14.43 -2.63
C TYR A 90 1.72 -15.33 -1.48
N GLY A 91 0.70 -16.16 -1.67
CA GLY A 91 0.22 -17.09 -0.66
C GLY A 91 -1.01 -16.59 0.09
N ALA A 92 -1.76 -17.55 0.63
CA ALA A 92 -2.91 -17.26 1.48
C ALA A 92 -2.46 -17.00 2.92
N GLY A 93 -3.31 -16.37 3.71
CA GLY A 93 -3.05 -16.13 5.14
C GLY A 93 -2.37 -14.81 5.46
N LEU A 94 -2.07 -13.99 4.45
CA LEU A 94 -1.52 -12.66 4.68
C LEU A 94 -2.63 -11.69 5.13
N PRO A 95 -2.27 -10.60 5.85
CA PRO A 95 -3.26 -9.71 6.47
C PRO A 95 -3.90 -8.76 5.45
N ILE A 96 -4.79 -9.29 4.62
CA ILE A 96 -5.50 -8.52 3.60
C ILE A 96 -6.74 -7.88 4.23
N ALA A 97 -6.83 -6.54 4.18
CA ALA A 97 -8.02 -5.80 4.59
C ALA A 97 -9.15 -5.96 3.57
N GLY A 98 -8.84 -5.94 2.29
CA GLY A 98 -9.81 -6.06 1.23
C GLY A 98 -9.25 -5.70 -0.13
N GLU A 99 -10.16 -5.65 -1.10
CA GLU A 99 -9.87 -5.23 -2.48
C GLU A 99 -10.34 -3.81 -2.68
N TRP A 100 -9.57 -2.99 -3.41
CA TRP A 100 -10.06 -1.67 -3.78
C TRP A 100 -11.05 -1.75 -4.95
N GLU A 101 -11.86 -0.71 -5.10
CA GLU A 101 -13.04 -0.71 -5.97
C GLU A 101 -12.72 -0.37 -7.43
N ASP A 102 -13.68 -0.70 -8.31
CA ASP A 102 -13.83 -0.20 -9.68
C ASP A 102 -12.74 -0.58 -10.67
N ASN A 103 -12.04 -1.69 -10.45
CA ASN A 103 -10.99 -2.13 -11.37
C ASN A 103 -9.90 -1.08 -11.62
N ASN A 104 -9.81 -0.07 -10.76
CA ASN A 104 -8.75 0.92 -10.84
C ASN A 104 -7.41 0.23 -10.66
N LYS A 105 -6.40 0.79 -11.30
CA LYS A 105 -5.03 0.33 -11.15
C LYS A 105 -4.13 1.52 -10.86
N LEU A 106 -3.04 1.23 -10.16
CA LEU A 106 -2.01 2.22 -9.92
C LEU A 106 -1.32 2.57 -11.23
N ASP A 107 -1.04 3.85 -11.43
CA ASP A 107 -0.42 4.32 -12.67
C ASP A 107 1.05 3.91 -12.70
N ASN A 108 1.48 3.28 -13.79
CA ASN A 108 2.85 2.84 -13.96
C ASN A 108 3.84 4.00 -14.08
N SER A 109 3.38 5.18 -14.45
CA SER A 109 4.23 6.37 -14.62
C SER A 109 4.26 7.29 -13.42
N GLY A 110 3.60 6.91 -12.34
CA GLY A 110 3.56 7.70 -11.11
C GLY A 110 2.17 8.18 -10.77
N GLU A 111 1.90 8.28 -9.48
CA GLU A 111 0.57 8.65 -9.00
C GLU A 111 0.64 9.11 -7.55
N ASN A 112 -0.32 9.94 -7.13
CA ASN A 112 -0.49 10.30 -5.73
C ASN A 112 -1.36 9.25 -5.04
N ILE A 113 -0.86 8.69 -3.93
CA ILE A 113 -1.63 7.80 -3.04
C ILE A 113 -1.89 8.58 -1.76
N LYS A 114 -3.15 8.67 -1.35
CA LYS A 114 -3.54 9.45 -0.17
C LYS A 114 -4.48 8.65 0.73
N LEU A 115 -4.09 8.53 1.99
CA LEU A 115 -4.93 8.01 3.06
C LEU A 115 -5.55 9.19 3.79
N SER A 116 -6.87 9.17 3.96
CA SER A 116 -7.64 10.27 4.54
C SER A 116 -8.58 9.78 5.64
N PHE A 117 -9.07 10.71 6.44
CA PHE A 117 -10.08 10.45 7.45
C PHE A 117 -11.38 11.15 7.08
N GLY A 118 -12.50 10.43 7.19
CA GLY A 118 -13.83 10.99 6.92
C GLY A 118 -13.99 11.46 5.48
N ALA A 119 -14.45 12.68 5.30
CA ALA A 119 -14.73 13.24 3.98
C ALA A 119 -13.48 13.60 3.18
N GLY A 120 -12.29 13.53 3.77
CA GLY A 120 -11.06 13.79 3.03
C GLY A 120 -9.98 14.54 3.80
N THR A 121 -10.00 14.50 5.13
CA THR A 121 -8.92 15.08 5.94
C THR A 121 -7.65 14.24 5.72
N PRO A 122 -6.57 14.80 5.16
CA PRO A 122 -5.37 14.02 4.85
C PRO A 122 -4.68 13.48 6.10
N ILE A 123 -4.25 12.22 6.03
CA ILE A 123 -3.43 11.57 7.08
C ILE A 123 -1.99 11.44 6.60
N ILE A 124 -1.80 10.69 5.53
CA ILE A 124 -0.49 10.53 4.89
C ILE A 124 -0.67 10.44 3.40
N GLU A 125 0.35 10.85 2.66
CA GLU A 125 0.33 10.71 1.20
C GLU A 125 1.73 10.49 0.65
N VAL A 126 1.79 9.83 -0.48
CA VAL A 126 3.01 9.63 -1.25
C VAL A 126 2.68 9.78 -2.73
N THR A 127 3.49 10.57 -3.43
CA THR A 127 3.40 10.69 -4.88
C THR A 127 4.63 10.00 -5.46
N TYR A 128 4.49 8.72 -5.82
CA TYR A 128 5.59 7.97 -6.39
C TYR A 128 5.75 8.29 -7.88
N ASP A 129 6.93 7.95 -8.42
CA ASP A 129 7.24 8.11 -9.84
C ASP A 129 8.04 6.89 -10.32
N ASP A 130 8.03 6.65 -11.62
CA ASP A 130 8.82 5.60 -12.27
C ASP A 130 10.22 6.07 -12.67
N LYS A 131 10.57 7.31 -12.36
CA LYS A 131 11.84 7.96 -12.74
C LYS A 131 12.60 8.45 -11.52
N GLU A 132 13.91 8.61 -11.70
CA GLU A 132 14.75 9.20 -10.65
C GLU A 132 14.18 10.56 -10.21
N PRO A 133 14.25 10.88 -8.92
CA PRO A 133 15.00 10.18 -7.85
C PRO A 133 14.32 8.94 -7.26
N TRP A 134 13.18 8.52 -7.76
CA TRP A 134 12.51 7.30 -7.32
C TRP A 134 13.24 6.04 -7.83
N PRO A 135 13.20 4.92 -7.07
CA PRO A 135 13.84 3.66 -7.50
C PRO A 135 13.20 3.13 -8.78
N ILE A 136 13.98 3.06 -9.86
CA ILE A 136 13.46 2.66 -11.18
C ILE A 136 13.23 1.15 -11.32
N SER A 137 13.87 0.31 -10.49
CA SER A 137 13.66 -1.15 -10.58
C SER A 137 12.30 -1.61 -10.05
N ALA A 138 11.52 -0.73 -9.41
CA ALA A 138 10.14 -1.02 -9.07
C ALA A 138 9.19 -0.89 -10.28
N ASP A 139 9.69 -0.39 -11.39
CA ASP A 139 8.91 -0.21 -12.62
C ASP A 139 8.99 -1.47 -13.51
N GLY A 140 8.28 -2.53 -13.09
CA GLY A 140 8.11 -3.74 -13.91
C GLY A 140 9.22 -4.78 -13.83
N ASP A 141 10.27 -4.55 -13.06
CA ASP A 141 11.42 -5.45 -12.96
C ASP A 141 11.28 -6.51 -11.85
N GLY A 142 10.12 -6.59 -11.21
CA GLY A 142 9.85 -7.57 -10.17
C GLY A 142 10.12 -7.09 -8.74
N PHE A 143 10.46 -5.81 -8.58
CA PHE A 143 10.68 -5.19 -7.27
C PHE A 143 9.52 -4.26 -6.93
N THR A 144 9.41 -3.93 -5.65
CA THR A 144 8.39 -3.01 -5.15
C THR A 144 9.05 -1.80 -4.49
N LEU A 145 8.29 -0.72 -4.31
CA LEU A 145 8.73 0.41 -3.51
C LEU A 145 8.55 0.08 -2.04
N ASN A 146 9.60 0.25 -1.26
CA ASN A 146 9.60 0.00 0.18
C ASN A 146 10.04 1.24 0.93
N LEU A 147 9.32 1.60 2.00
CA LEU A 147 9.69 2.69 2.87
C LEU A 147 10.84 2.24 3.77
N ASN A 148 11.96 2.95 3.70
CA ASN A 148 13.12 2.63 4.53
C ASN A 148 12.91 3.11 5.96
N ASP A 149 13.09 2.21 6.93
CA ASP A 149 13.01 2.52 8.36
C ASP A 149 11.74 3.28 8.75
N PRO A 150 10.55 2.65 8.59
CA PRO A 150 9.27 3.34 8.78
C PRO A 150 9.09 4.05 10.11
N LYS A 151 9.68 3.52 11.19
CA LYS A 151 9.55 4.09 12.54
C LYS A 151 10.24 5.42 12.68
N ASN A 152 11.22 5.71 11.84
CA ASN A 152 12.00 6.93 11.89
C ASN A 152 11.67 7.92 10.78
N VAL A 153 10.67 7.61 9.95
CA VAL A 153 10.17 8.52 8.91
C VAL A 153 8.94 9.23 9.44
N SER A 154 8.99 10.56 9.47
CA SER A 154 7.82 11.35 9.91
C SER A 154 6.74 11.38 8.83
N GLN A 155 5.52 11.74 9.24
CA GLN A 155 4.42 11.96 8.31
C GLN A 155 4.79 12.98 7.23
N GLU A 156 5.49 14.04 7.59
CA GLU A 156 5.87 15.11 6.66
C GLU A 156 6.86 14.63 5.60
N ASN A 157 7.75 13.71 5.96
CA ASN A 157 8.80 13.22 5.07
C ASN A 157 8.42 11.90 4.39
N HIS A 158 7.24 11.39 4.67
CA HIS A 158 6.78 10.09 4.17
C HIS A 158 6.83 9.99 2.64
N GLY A 159 6.50 11.07 1.95
CA GLY A 159 6.44 11.10 0.49
C GLY A 159 7.77 11.45 -0.20
N GLU A 160 8.85 11.62 0.53
CA GLU A 160 10.15 11.96 -0.08
C GLU A 160 10.82 10.73 -0.71
N ALA A 161 11.24 10.86 -1.96
CA ALA A 161 11.80 9.75 -2.75
C ALA A 161 13.00 9.07 -2.08
N ASN A 162 13.85 9.83 -1.40
CA ASN A 162 15.04 9.27 -0.76
C ASN A 162 14.75 8.43 0.48
N ASN A 163 13.50 8.40 0.93
CA ASN A 163 13.07 7.50 2.00
C ASN A 163 12.54 6.16 1.46
N TRP A 164 12.53 5.99 0.15
CA TRP A 164 12.03 4.78 -0.50
C TRP A 164 13.14 4.06 -1.25
N TYR A 165 13.11 2.74 -1.26
CA TYR A 165 14.02 1.91 -2.04
C TYR A 165 13.24 0.81 -2.76
N SER A 166 13.84 0.23 -3.80
CA SER A 166 13.26 -0.94 -4.44
C SER A 166 13.76 -2.21 -3.76
N GLY A 167 12.86 -3.11 -3.47
CA GLY A 167 13.17 -4.38 -2.82
C GLY A 167 12.29 -5.50 -3.33
N ILE A 168 12.65 -6.72 -2.95
CA ILE A 168 11.82 -7.89 -3.26
C ILE A 168 10.48 -7.72 -2.55
N ALA A 169 9.38 -8.08 -3.23
CA ALA A 169 8.05 -8.02 -2.64
C ALA A 169 8.02 -8.78 -1.31
N SER A 170 7.58 -8.09 -0.26
CA SER A 170 7.52 -8.63 1.11
C SER A 170 6.19 -8.32 1.78
N PRO A 171 5.04 -8.65 1.14
CA PRO A 171 3.74 -8.27 1.71
C PRO A 171 3.52 -8.90 3.07
N GLY A 172 3.13 -8.07 4.05
CA GLY A 172 2.86 -8.48 5.42
C GLY A 172 4.10 -8.55 6.31
N SER A 173 5.27 -8.14 5.85
CA SER A 173 6.51 -8.15 6.62
C SER A 173 7.47 -7.05 6.15
N GLU A 174 8.60 -6.91 6.85
CA GLU A 174 9.64 -5.99 6.42
C GLU A 174 10.28 -6.40 5.09
#